data_60e87f28e67819c88eb81d8c5fc79a30
#
_entry.id   60e87f28e67819c88eb81d8c5fc79a30
#
_cell.length_a   1.000
_cell.length_b   1.000
_cell.length_c   1.000
_cell.angle_alpha   90.00
_cell.angle_beta   90.00
_cell.angle_gamma   90.00
#
_symmetry.space_group_name_H-M   'P 1'
#
loop_
_entity.id
_entity.type
_entity.pdbx_description
1 polymer ?
#
loop_
_entity_poly.entity_id
_entity_poly.type
_entity_poly.pdbx_seq_one_letter_code
_entity_poly.pdbx_strand_id
1 'polypeptide(L)'
;MDWIKNLNESINYIEENLDGEISYETISKIAGCSVYNFQRMFSYIADKPLSEYIRNRRLTMAAFDLLNSTERIIDISLKYGYESQDSFTRAFKKFHGVLPSSVRNETVQLKSCPKLSFQISIKGENHMNYQVEQWPEFRVMGVSHKVKTAEAFEVIPQIWENSWKDGTMKKFLDNFPDYRPAGFLGIAQGGQWGESEEMEYIIAVTNHVDVPNCKHVPVLEGMKEFTYPAATWAIFEANGELPDATQKVYKQFYSEWLPNSGYELADLPVIECYMQENHQEVWIAIIKK
;
A
#
# COMPACT_ATOMS: atom_id res chain seq x y z
N MET A 1 -10.57 -5.04 -19.39
CA MET A 1 -9.71 -6.05 -18.74
C MET A 1 -10.39 -6.52 -17.47
N ASP A 2 -10.46 -7.82 -17.21
CA ASP A 2 -11.13 -8.31 -15.99
C ASP A 2 -10.17 -8.17 -14.81
N TRP A 3 -10.30 -7.08 -14.05
CA TRP A 3 -9.40 -6.72 -12.97
C TRP A 3 -9.31 -7.80 -11.88
N ILE A 4 -10.43 -8.43 -11.52
CA ILE A 4 -10.44 -9.53 -10.53
C ILE A 4 -9.73 -10.76 -11.05
N LYS A 5 -9.89 -11.05 -12.34
CA LYS A 5 -9.14 -12.12 -12.99
C LYS A 5 -7.64 -11.86 -12.89
N ASN A 6 -7.20 -10.64 -13.23
CA ASN A 6 -5.78 -10.26 -13.12
C ASN A 6 -5.24 -10.37 -11.69
N LEU A 7 -6.04 -9.99 -10.69
CA LEU A 7 -5.66 -10.17 -9.29
C LEU A 7 -5.46 -11.65 -8.93
N ASN A 8 -6.41 -12.49 -9.32
CA ASN A 8 -6.30 -13.93 -9.07
C ASN A 8 -5.15 -14.57 -9.84
N GLU A 9 -4.86 -14.13 -11.06
CA GLU A 9 -3.69 -14.54 -11.83
C GLU A 9 -2.38 -14.11 -11.15
N SER A 10 -2.35 -12.92 -10.56
CA SER A 10 -1.20 -12.46 -9.75
C SER A 10 -0.98 -13.34 -8.51
N ILE A 11 -2.05 -13.74 -7.83
CA ILE A 11 -1.96 -14.69 -6.72
C ILE A 11 -1.52 -16.07 -7.20
N ASN A 12 -2.01 -16.55 -8.33
CA ASN A 12 -1.58 -17.82 -8.92
C ASN A 12 -0.07 -17.81 -9.20
N TYR A 13 0.43 -16.73 -9.83
CA TYR A 13 1.86 -16.57 -10.06
C TYR A 13 2.68 -16.62 -8.75
N ILE A 14 2.23 -15.95 -7.69
CA ILE A 14 2.89 -16.00 -6.38
C ILE A 14 2.93 -17.43 -5.85
N GLU A 15 1.80 -18.15 -5.90
CA GLU A 15 1.68 -19.52 -5.39
C GLU A 15 2.55 -20.52 -6.16
N GLU A 16 2.69 -20.33 -7.47
CA GLU A 16 3.53 -21.17 -8.35
C GLU A 16 5.03 -20.92 -8.16
N ASN A 17 5.41 -19.81 -7.51
CA ASN A 17 6.80 -19.39 -7.30
C ASN A 17 7.19 -19.28 -5.82
N LEU A 18 6.43 -19.90 -4.89
CA LEU A 18 6.73 -19.83 -3.45
C LEU A 18 8.08 -20.44 -3.08
N ASP A 19 8.53 -21.44 -3.82
CA ASP A 19 9.81 -22.16 -3.64
C ASP A 19 10.97 -21.55 -4.47
N GLY A 20 10.75 -20.36 -5.04
CA GLY A 20 11.70 -19.66 -5.88
C GLY A 20 11.71 -18.16 -5.66
N GLU A 21 12.17 -17.46 -6.67
CA GLU A 21 12.18 -16.00 -6.71
C GLU A 21 10.81 -15.47 -7.19
N ILE A 22 10.21 -14.59 -6.43
CA ILE A 22 8.95 -13.92 -6.78
C ILE A 22 9.27 -12.52 -7.29
N SER A 23 9.05 -12.29 -8.59
CA SER A 23 9.23 -10.97 -9.21
C SER A 23 8.01 -10.09 -9.00
N TYR A 24 8.17 -9.02 -8.24
CA TYR A 24 7.11 -8.01 -8.05
C TYR A 24 6.76 -7.28 -9.36
N GLU A 25 7.71 -7.16 -10.28
CA GLU A 25 7.48 -6.60 -11.61
C GLU A 25 6.55 -7.49 -12.44
N THR A 26 6.74 -8.81 -12.37
CA THR A 26 5.85 -9.76 -13.04
C THR A 26 4.45 -9.69 -12.46
N ILE A 27 4.33 -9.62 -11.13
CA ILE A 27 3.04 -9.44 -10.45
C ILE A 27 2.35 -8.17 -10.95
N SER A 28 3.07 -7.06 -11.01
CA SER A 28 2.50 -5.77 -11.43
C SER A 28 2.04 -5.79 -12.90
N LYS A 29 2.81 -6.43 -13.79
CA LYS A 29 2.43 -6.62 -15.20
C LYS A 29 1.15 -7.45 -15.34
N ILE A 30 1.03 -8.54 -14.58
CA ILE A 30 -0.17 -9.39 -14.57
C ILE A 30 -1.36 -8.59 -14.04
N ALA A 31 -1.17 -7.87 -12.94
CA ALA A 31 -2.21 -7.05 -12.31
C ALA A 31 -2.63 -5.83 -13.16
N GLY A 32 -1.77 -5.39 -14.09
CA GLY A 32 -2.01 -4.20 -14.93
C GLY A 32 -1.91 -2.89 -14.15
N CYS A 33 -1.07 -2.84 -13.11
CA CYS A 33 -0.82 -1.63 -12.31
C CYS A 33 0.63 -1.62 -11.81
N SER A 34 1.09 -0.51 -11.22
CA SER A 34 2.44 -0.44 -10.65
C SER A 34 2.61 -1.38 -9.46
N VAL A 35 3.86 -1.76 -9.15
CA VAL A 35 4.20 -2.58 -7.97
C VAL A 35 3.64 -1.96 -6.70
N TYR A 36 3.84 -0.66 -6.54
CA TYR A 36 3.33 0.10 -5.40
C TYR A 36 1.80 0.01 -5.29
N ASN A 37 1.09 0.27 -6.38
CA ASN A 37 -0.37 0.19 -6.40
C ASN A 37 -0.87 -1.21 -6.09
N PHE A 38 -0.19 -2.26 -6.61
CA PHE A 38 -0.55 -3.64 -6.30
C PHE A 38 -0.36 -3.97 -4.82
N GLN A 39 0.80 -3.64 -4.24
CA GLN A 39 1.09 -3.89 -2.82
C GLN A 39 0.10 -3.16 -1.91
N ARG A 40 -0.19 -1.90 -2.22
CA ARG A 40 -1.14 -1.07 -1.48
C ARG A 40 -2.55 -1.64 -1.56
N MET A 41 -3.04 -1.89 -2.76
CA MET A 41 -4.33 -2.51 -3.00
C MET A 41 -4.45 -3.85 -2.28
N PHE A 42 -3.44 -4.72 -2.42
CA PHE A 42 -3.42 -6.02 -1.74
C PHE A 42 -3.54 -5.85 -0.23
N SER A 43 -2.81 -4.90 0.36
CA SER A 43 -2.85 -4.65 1.80
C SER A 43 -4.23 -4.24 2.29
N TYR A 44 -4.95 -3.41 1.54
CA TYR A 44 -6.31 -3.00 1.90
C TYR A 44 -7.36 -4.09 1.71
N ILE A 45 -7.23 -4.92 0.67
CA ILE A 45 -8.21 -5.99 0.41
C ILE A 45 -7.98 -7.21 1.30
N ALA A 46 -6.71 -7.57 1.53
CA ALA A 46 -6.31 -8.75 2.28
C ALA A 46 -6.10 -8.48 3.79
N ASP A 47 -6.23 -7.23 4.24
CA ASP A 47 -5.95 -6.75 5.60
C ASP A 47 -4.55 -7.17 6.12
N LYS A 48 -3.58 -7.28 5.21
CA LYS A 48 -2.17 -7.59 5.52
C LYS A 48 -1.24 -7.24 4.36
N PRO A 49 0.04 -6.91 4.61
CA PRO A 49 1.03 -6.69 3.57
C PRO A 49 1.26 -7.91 2.68
N LEU A 50 1.54 -7.69 1.39
CA LEU A 50 1.86 -8.75 0.43
C LEU A 50 3.06 -9.60 0.86
N SER A 51 4.12 -8.96 1.39
CA SER A 51 5.31 -9.63 1.91
C SER A 51 4.99 -10.56 3.09
N GLU A 52 4.06 -10.18 3.95
CA GLU A 52 3.58 -11.03 5.04
C GLU A 52 2.80 -12.22 4.52
N TYR A 53 1.93 -12.02 3.53
CA TYR A 53 1.21 -13.11 2.88
C TYR A 53 2.17 -14.13 2.29
N ILE A 54 3.13 -13.70 1.45
CA ILE A 54 4.14 -14.56 0.83
C ILE A 54 4.93 -15.33 1.91
N ARG A 55 5.40 -14.64 2.93
CA ARG A 55 6.14 -15.28 4.04
C ARG A 55 5.31 -16.35 4.74
N ASN A 56 4.06 -16.06 5.07
CA ASN A 56 3.18 -17.00 5.78
C ASN A 56 2.80 -18.20 4.89
N ARG A 57 2.65 -17.99 3.57
CA ARG A 57 2.46 -19.06 2.58
C ARG A 57 3.69 -19.97 2.49
N ARG A 58 4.88 -19.38 2.36
CA ARG A 58 6.17 -20.11 2.36
C ARG A 58 6.33 -20.96 3.61
N LEU A 59 6.06 -20.42 4.79
CA LEU A 59 6.13 -21.15 6.05
C LEU A 59 5.09 -22.29 6.11
N THR A 60 3.89 -22.08 5.58
CA THR A 60 2.88 -23.13 5.48
C THR A 60 3.34 -24.27 4.57
N MET A 61 3.88 -23.95 3.38
CA MET A 61 4.38 -24.96 2.46
C MET A 61 5.61 -25.69 3.02
N ALA A 62 6.51 -24.97 3.69
CA ALA A 62 7.65 -25.55 4.39
C ALA A 62 7.21 -26.56 5.48
N ALA A 63 6.11 -26.29 6.18
CA ALA A 63 5.55 -27.23 7.15
C ALA A 63 5.04 -28.51 6.49
N PHE A 64 4.42 -28.42 5.30
CA PHE A 64 4.02 -29.59 4.52
C PHE A 64 5.24 -30.40 4.05
N ASP A 65 6.31 -29.73 3.60
CA ASP A 65 7.55 -30.44 3.23
C ASP A 65 8.20 -31.14 4.43
N LEU A 66 8.23 -30.48 5.60
CA LEU A 66 8.72 -31.09 6.82
C LEU A 66 7.95 -32.34 7.24
N LEU A 67 6.63 -32.37 7.03
CA LEU A 67 5.77 -33.51 7.33
C LEU A 67 5.92 -34.68 6.32
N ASN A 68 6.14 -34.35 5.05
CA ASN A 68 6.01 -35.31 3.95
C ASN A 68 7.35 -35.68 3.29
N SER A 69 8.48 -35.12 3.73
CA SER A 69 9.80 -35.43 3.17
C SER A 69 10.84 -35.68 4.24
N THR A 70 11.96 -36.26 3.82
CA THR A 70 13.17 -36.45 4.64
C THR A 70 14.26 -35.43 4.36
N GLU A 71 13.93 -34.35 3.59
CA GLU A 71 14.87 -33.27 3.26
C GLU A 71 15.40 -32.61 4.52
N ARG A 72 16.65 -32.18 4.51
CA ARG A 72 17.22 -31.47 5.67
C ARG A 72 16.52 -30.12 5.87
N ILE A 73 16.39 -29.71 7.12
CA ILE A 73 15.78 -28.41 7.46
C ILE A 73 16.48 -27.25 6.74
N ILE A 74 17.80 -27.34 6.55
CA ILE A 74 18.56 -26.33 5.83
C ILE A 74 18.15 -26.27 4.35
N ASP A 75 17.92 -27.40 3.70
CA ASP A 75 17.53 -27.45 2.28
C ASP A 75 16.12 -26.87 2.09
N ILE A 76 15.18 -27.22 2.98
CA ILE A 76 13.83 -26.63 3.03
C ILE A 76 13.91 -25.12 3.29
N SER A 77 14.80 -24.66 4.18
CA SER A 77 14.95 -23.22 4.44
C SER A 77 15.41 -22.46 3.21
N LEU A 78 16.40 -22.97 2.49
CA LEU A 78 16.90 -22.38 1.23
C LEU A 78 15.82 -22.39 0.13
N LYS A 79 15.09 -23.50 -0.01
CA LYS A 79 13.97 -23.64 -0.96
C LYS A 79 12.94 -22.52 -0.80
N TYR A 80 12.63 -22.14 0.44
CA TYR A 80 11.63 -21.09 0.71
C TYR A 80 12.25 -19.70 0.91
N GLY A 81 13.47 -19.47 0.41
CA GLY A 81 14.09 -18.16 0.28
C GLY A 81 14.67 -17.59 1.57
N TYR A 82 15.05 -18.44 2.53
CA TYR A 82 15.78 -18.03 3.72
C TYR A 82 17.29 -18.21 3.52
N GLU A 83 18.06 -17.18 3.85
CA GLU A 83 19.53 -17.21 3.72
C GLU A 83 20.21 -18.17 4.71
N SER A 84 19.53 -18.51 5.81
CA SER A 84 20.07 -19.41 6.85
C SER A 84 18.98 -20.20 7.55
N GLN A 85 19.36 -21.38 8.07
CA GLN A 85 18.49 -22.20 8.90
C GLN A 85 18.03 -21.47 10.17
N ASP A 86 18.86 -20.58 10.72
CA ASP A 86 18.53 -19.83 11.94
C ASP A 86 17.44 -18.79 11.70
N SER A 87 17.51 -18.05 10.57
CA SER A 87 16.47 -17.10 10.18
C SER A 87 15.15 -17.81 9.91
N PHE A 88 15.21 -18.94 9.20
CA PHE A 88 14.04 -19.79 8.98
C PHE A 88 13.45 -20.31 10.29
N THR A 89 14.26 -20.87 11.18
CA THR A 89 13.81 -21.42 12.47
C THR A 89 13.09 -20.37 13.32
N ARG A 90 13.62 -19.15 13.37
CA ARG A 90 12.96 -18.03 14.07
C ARG A 90 11.62 -17.67 13.45
N ALA A 91 11.58 -17.53 12.12
CA ALA A 91 10.35 -17.19 11.41
C ALA A 91 9.30 -18.31 11.55
N PHE A 92 9.70 -19.56 11.40
CA PHE A 92 8.86 -20.74 11.55
C PHE A 92 8.25 -20.84 12.95
N LYS A 93 9.10 -20.68 13.99
CA LYS A 93 8.63 -20.65 15.39
C LYS A 93 7.69 -19.49 15.66
N LYS A 94 7.98 -18.31 15.11
CA LYS A 94 7.09 -17.14 15.25
C LYS A 94 5.71 -17.40 14.65
N PHE A 95 5.65 -18.06 13.50
CA PHE A 95 4.40 -18.32 12.78
C PHE A 95 3.64 -19.52 13.33
N HIS A 96 4.30 -20.70 13.46
CA HIS A 96 3.66 -21.94 13.88
C HIS A 96 3.61 -22.15 15.40
N GLY A 97 4.47 -21.46 16.16
CA GLY A 97 4.59 -21.63 17.61
C GLY A 97 5.54 -22.75 18.04
N VAL A 98 6.02 -23.57 17.10
CA VAL A 98 6.87 -24.74 17.32
C VAL A 98 8.14 -24.69 16.48
N LEU A 99 9.15 -25.48 16.83
CA LEU A 99 10.38 -25.56 16.04
C LEU A 99 10.19 -26.46 14.80
N PRO A 100 10.91 -26.20 13.68
CA PRO A 100 10.88 -27.08 12.51
C PRO A 100 11.25 -28.53 12.82
N SER A 101 12.21 -28.75 13.75
CA SER A 101 12.63 -30.09 14.17
C SER A 101 11.56 -30.87 14.90
N SER A 102 10.66 -30.20 15.64
CA SER A 102 9.57 -30.87 16.35
C SER A 102 8.49 -31.42 15.42
N VAL A 103 8.34 -30.82 14.21
CA VAL A 103 7.30 -31.22 13.25
C VAL A 103 7.42 -32.68 12.83
N ARG A 104 8.65 -33.25 12.78
CA ARG A 104 8.91 -34.62 12.36
C ARG A 104 8.81 -35.63 13.48
N ASN A 105 9.06 -35.20 14.70
CA ASN A 105 9.27 -36.10 15.82
C ASN A 105 8.11 -36.16 16.80
N GLU A 106 7.19 -35.16 16.71
CA GLU A 106 6.13 -34.95 17.68
C GLU A 106 4.80 -34.66 16.96
N THR A 107 3.69 -35.00 17.61
CA THR A 107 2.39 -34.54 17.15
C THR A 107 2.22 -33.08 17.57
N VAL A 108 2.39 -32.16 16.61
CA VAL A 108 2.33 -30.72 16.86
C VAL A 108 1.15 -30.08 16.13
N GLN A 109 0.61 -29.03 16.71
CA GLN A 109 -0.39 -28.20 16.05
C GLN A 109 0.31 -27.15 15.19
N LEU A 110 0.00 -27.13 13.89
CA LEU A 110 0.55 -26.18 12.93
C LEU A 110 -0.51 -25.18 12.48
N LYS A 111 -0.09 -23.94 12.26
CA LYS A 111 -0.93 -22.91 11.62
C LYS A 111 -0.85 -23.06 10.11
N SER A 112 -1.94 -22.77 9.41
CA SER A 112 -1.97 -22.72 7.95
C SER A 112 -2.46 -21.36 7.50
N CYS A 113 -1.74 -20.78 6.53
CA CYS A 113 -2.20 -19.62 5.76
C CYS A 113 -2.77 -20.17 4.44
N PRO A 114 -4.09 -20.12 4.20
CA PRO A 114 -4.65 -20.61 2.95
C PRO A 114 -4.27 -19.71 1.78
N LYS A 115 -4.31 -20.27 0.55
CA LYS A 115 -4.24 -19.46 -0.68
C LYS A 115 -5.40 -18.48 -0.73
N LEU A 116 -5.10 -17.22 -1.02
CA LEU A 116 -6.12 -16.18 -1.22
C LEU A 116 -6.79 -16.35 -2.60
N SER A 117 -8.07 -16.01 -2.64
CA SER A 117 -8.85 -15.88 -3.88
C SER A 117 -9.74 -14.66 -3.75
N PHE A 118 -9.68 -13.77 -4.72
CA PHE A 118 -10.52 -12.58 -4.77
C PHE A 118 -11.84 -12.88 -5.48
N GLN A 119 -12.93 -12.51 -4.81
CA GLN A 119 -14.28 -12.66 -5.34
C GLN A 119 -15.06 -11.37 -5.15
N ILE A 120 -15.90 -11.01 -6.12
CA ILE A 120 -16.84 -9.90 -5.97
C ILE A 120 -17.97 -10.36 -5.05
N SER A 121 -18.17 -9.65 -3.95
CA SER A 121 -19.38 -9.79 -3.14
C SER A 121 -20.23 -8.54 -3.32
N ILE A 122 -21.40 -8.66 -3.92
CA ILE A 122 -22.36 -7.56 -4.02
C ILE A 122 -23.04 -7.43 -2.65
N LYS A 123 -22.59 -6.44 -1.88
CA LYS A 123 -23.30 -6.00 -0.67
C LYS A 123 -24.02 -4.70 -1.03
N GLY A 124 -25.33 -4.73 -1.18
CA GLY A 124 -26.14 -3.53 -1.40
C GLY A 124 -26.08 -2.58 -0.19
N GLU A 125 -26.11 -1.25 -0.47
CA GLU A 125 -26.37 -0.13 0.44
C GLU A 125 -25.21 0.73 0.99
N ASN A 126 -23.96 0.51 0.63
CA ASN A 126 -22.95 1.51 1.00
C ASN A 126 -22.75 2.49 -0.17
N HIS A 127 -23.40 3.66 -0.11
CA HIS A 127 -23.12 4.73 -1.07
C HIS A 127 -21.73 5.31 -0.83
N MET A 128 -20.94 5.43 -1.89
CA MET A 128 -19.69 6.19 -1.88
C MET A 128 -19.96 7.54 -2.54
N ASN A 129 -19.66 8.62 -1.84
CA ASN A 129 -19.66 9.94 -2.45
C ASN A 129 -18.32 10.13 -3.16
N TYR A 130 -18.36 10.37 -4.45
CA TYR A 130 -17.15 10.62 -5.24
C TYR A 130 -17.41 11.61 -6.38
N GLN A 131 -16.33 12.22 -6.84
CA GLN A 131 -16.30 13.08 -8.02
C GLN A 131 -15.17 12.61 -8.94
N VAL A 132 -15.35 12.80 -10.25
CA VAL A 132 -14.29 12.54 -11.24
C VAL A 132 -13.97 13.87 -11.89
N GLU A 133 -12.76 14.37 -11.66
CA GLU A 133 -12.33 15.68 -12.12
C GLU A 133 -11.03 15.58 -12.93
N GLN A 134 -10.92 16.38 -13.99
CA GLN A 134 -9.66 16.63 -14.68
C GLN A 134 -8.97 17.81 -14.01
N TRP A 135 -7.75 17.57 -13.55
CA TRP A 135 -6.93 18.59 -12.91
C TRP A 135 -5.71 18.92 -13.76
N PRO A 136 -5.35 20.19 -13.87
CA PRO A 136 -4.09 20.61 -14.47
C PRO A 136 -2.91 20.14 -13.63
N GLU A 137 -1.69 20.34 -14.13
CA GLU A 137 -0.49 20.20 -13.32
C GLU A 137 -0.59 21.09 -12.07
N PHE A 138 -0.22 20.54 -10.92
CA PHE A 138 -0.19 21.30 -9.67
C PHE A 138 1.03 20.96 -8.83
N ARG A 139 1.35 21.84 -7.89
CA ARG A 139 2.51 21.68 -7.02
C ARG A 139 2.11 21.67 -5.57
N VAL A 140 2.91 20.99 -4.79
CA VAL A 140 2.79 20.92 -3.34
C VAL A 140 4.15 21.19 -2.71
N MET A 141 4.13 21.79 -1.52
CA MET A 141 5.33 22.00 -0.69
C MET A 141 5.28 21.06 0.49
N GLY A 142 6.34 20.31 0.73
CA GLY A 142 6.29 19.30 1.77
C GLY A 142 7.63 18.79 2.28
N VAL A 143 7.55 17.94 3.27
CA VAL A 143 8.66 17.19 3.85
C VAL A 143 8.48 15.71 3.52
N SER A 144 9.51 15.08 2.97
CA SER A 144 9.47 13.69 2.57
C SER A 144 10.21 12.78 3.57
N HIS A 145 9.66 11.59 3.76
CA HIS A 145 10.18 10.55 4.65
C HIS A 145 10.27 9.24 3.88
N LYS A 146 11.39 8.53 4.04
CA LYS A 146 11.51 7.15 3.56
C LYS A 146 10.87 6.21 4.56
N VAL A 147 9.97 5.38 4.09
CA VAL A 147 9.19 4.45 4.92
C VAL A 147 9.21 3.07 4.29
N LYS A 148 9.52 2.04 5.06
CA LYS A 148 9.35 0.67 4.59
C LYS A 148 7.86 0.36 4.44
N THR A 149 7.47 -0.14 3.29
CA THR A 149 6.06 -0.43 2.99
C THR A 149 5.41 -1.35 4.03
N ALA A 150 6.14 -2.32 4.55
CA ALA A 150 5.66 -3.24 5.58
C ALA A 150 5.43 -2.58 6.96
N GLU A 151 6.10 -1.46 7.23
CA GLU A 151 6.03 -0.73 8.51
C GLU A 151 5.14 0.53 8.42
N ALA A 152 4.57 0.81 7.24
CA ALA A 152 3.87 2.06 6.95
C ALA A 152 2.74 2.38 7.93
N PHE A 153 1.93 1.39 8.30
CA PHE A 153 0.81 1.57 9.23
C PHE A 153 1.24 2.00 10.64
N GLU A 154 2.46 1.63 11.06
CA GLU A 154 3.01 2.00 12.37
C GLU A 154 3.79 3.31 12.32
N VAL A 155 4.53 3.54 11.22
CA VAL A 155 5.47 4.65 11.09
C VAL A 155 4.77 5.94 10.64
N ILE A 156 3.80 5.89 9.73
CA ILE A 156 3.11 7.08 9.22
C ILE A 156 2.44 7.90 10.33
N PRO A 157 1.69 7.32 11.28
CA PRO A 157 1.12 8.09 12.40
C PRO A 157 2.20 8.80 13.24
N GLN A 158 3.36 8.17 13.42
CA GLN A 158 4.47 8.76 14.15
C GLN A 158 5.10 9.94 13.39
N ILE A 159 5.17 9.87 12.06
CA ILE A 159 5.63 10.99 11.21
C ILE A 159 4.71 12.20 11.39
N TRP A 160 3.40 12.00 11.38
CA TRP A 160 2.43 13.06 11.63
C TRP A 160 2.59 13.66 13.02
N GLU A 161 2.67 12.84 14.06
CA GLU A 161 2.87 13.31 15.43
C GLU A 161 4.16 14.12 15.60
N ASN A 162 5.25 13.64 14.99
CA ASN A 162 6.55 14.33 15.03
C ASN A 162 6.50 15.67 14.29
N SER A 163 5.81 15.74 13.14
CA SER A 163 5.65 16.97 12.36
C SER A 163 4.86 18.06 13.09
N TRP A 164 3.97 17.68 14.00
CA TRP A 164 3.33 18.63 14.93
C TRP A 164 4.30 19.11 15.99
N LYS A 165 5.15 18.24 16.54
CA LYS A 165 6.10 18.55 17.62
C LYS A 165 7.27 19.40 17.16
N ASP A 166 7.80 19.17 15.95
CA ASP A 166 8.98 19.85 15.42
C ASP A 166 8.66 21.20 14.76
N GLY A 167 7.38 21.57 14.68
CA GLY A 167 6.92 22.84 14.13
C GLY A 167 6.72 22.85 12.61
N THR A 168 6.87 21.71 11.92
CA THR A 168 6.61 21.59 10.48
C THR A 168 5.16 21.98 10.14
N MET A 169 4.19 21.47 10.90
CA MET A 169 2.78 21.80 10.68
C MET A 169 2.49 23.28 10.92
N LYS A 170 3.16 23.89 11.89
CA LYS A 170 3.05 25.35 12.14
C LYS A 170 3.59 26.14 10.95
N LYS A 171 4.73 25.76 10.36
CA LYS A 171 5.26 26.41 9.15
C LYS A 171 4.25 26.36 7.99
N PHE A 172 3.53 25.25 7.82
CA PHE A 172 2.46 25.17 6.82
C PHE A 172 1.35 26.16 7.12
N LEU A 173 0.81 26.17 8.33
CA LEU A 173 -0.29 27.07 8.72
C LEU A 173 0.07 28.54 8.59
N ASP A 174 1.31 28.91 8.94
CA ASP A 174 1.74 30.32 8.96
C ASP A 174 2.03 30.88 7.54
N ASN A 175 2.37 30.01 6.56
CA ASN A 175 2.90 30.47 5.28
C ASN A 175 2.03 30.12 4.07
N PHE A 176 1.21 29.06 4.14
CA PHE A 176 0.47 28.58 2.98
C PHE A 176 -1.03 28.80 3.13
N PRO A 177 -1.67 29.44 2.15
CA PRO A 177 -3.11 29.47 2.05
C PRO A 177 -3.68 28.06 1.79
N ASP A 178 -4.89 27.82 2.26
CA ASP A 178 -5.58 26.55 2.02
C ASP A 178 -6.18 26.52 0.61
N TYR A 179 -5.40 26.00 -0.33
CA TYR A 179 -5.81 25.80 -1.71
C TYR A 179 -6.15 24.33 -1.95
N ARG A 180 -6.99 24.06 -2.95
CA ARG A 180 -7.33 22.70 -3.35
C ARG A 180 -6.21 22.07 -4.23
N PRO A 181 -5.80 20.78 -4.02
CA PRO A 181 -6.22 19.89 -2.94
C PRO A 181 -6.03 20.50 -1.56
N ALA A 182 -7.10 20.51 -0.74
CA ALA A 182 -7.18 21.33 0.47
C ALA A 182 -6.64 20.59 1.72
N GLY A 183 -6.29 21.37 2.73
CA GLY A 183 -5.80 20.86 4.01
C GLY A 183 -4.36 20.38 3.98
N PHE A 184 -4.03 19.52 4.92
CA PHE A 184 -2.74 18.84 4.91
C PHE A 184 -2.82 17.61 4.03
N LEU A 185 -1.78 17.41 3.21
CA LEU A 185 -1.74 16.31 2.26
C LEU A 185 -0.80 15.22 2.77
N GLY A 186 -1.31 13.98 2.83
CA GLY A 186 -0.51 12.76 2.98
C GLY A 186 -0.35 12.10 1.61
N ILE A 187 0.87 12.07 1.08
CA ILE A 187 1.13 11.57 -0.26
C ILE A 187 2.10 10.42 -0.17
N ALA A 188 1.64 9.24 -0.58
CA ALA A 188 2.47 8.05 -0.62
C ALA A 188 2.85 7.75 -2.06
N GLN A 189 4.13 7.89 -2.40
CA GLN A 189 4.66 7.56 -3.72
C GLN A 189 5.71 6.48 -3.64
N GLY A 190 5.72 5.58 -4.65
CA GLY A 190 6.70 4.50 -4.74
C GLY A 190 8.07 5.01 -5.12
N GLY A 191 9.13 4.36 -4.61
CA GLY A 191 10.44 4.43 -5.19
C GLY A 191 10.45 3.83 -6.61
N GLN A 192 11.51 4.10 -7.38
CA GLN A 192 11.67 3.53 -8.73
C GLN A 192 11.46 2.01 -8.72
N TRP A 193 10.79 1.53 -9.75
CA TRP A 193 10.43 0.14 -10.03
C TRP A 193 11.50 -0.88 -9.58
N GLY A 194 11.12 -1.79 -8.69
CA GLY A 194 11.81 -3.07 -8.52
C GLY A 194 12.90 -3.16 -7.46
N GLU A 195 13.37 -2.08 -6.84
CA GLU A 195 14.56 -2.16 -5.97
C GLU A 195 14.35 -1.86 -4.49
N SER A 196 13.21 -1.36 -4.04
CA SER A 196 13.08 -1.08 -2.61
C SER A 196 11.72 -1.44 -2.03
N GLU A 197 11.77 -2.15 -0.91
CA GLU A 197 10.66 -2.28 0.03
C GLU A 197 10.30 -0.93 0.67
N GLU A 198 10.90 0.18 0.21
CA GLU A 198 10.73 1.53 0.73
C GLU A 198 9.84 2.35 -0.21
N MET A 199 8.94 3.12 0.39
CA MET A 199 8.18 4.18 -0.26
C MET A 199 8.60 5.54 0.27
N GLU A 200 8.37 6.59 -0.50
CA GLU A 200 8.46 7.97 -0.04
C GLU A 200 7.07 8.42 0.45
N TYR A 201 6.99 8.83 1.70
CA TYR A 201 5.79 9.43 2.28
C TYR A 201 6.02 10.92 2.49
N ILE A 202 5.13 11.75 1.95
CA ILE A 202 5.25 13.21 1.98
C ILE A 202 4.09 13.79 2.77
N ILE A 203 4.41 14.62 3.78
CA ILE A 203 3.44 15.53 4.37
C ILE A 203 3.60 16.88 3.67
N ALA A 204 2.53 17.38 3.09
CA ALA A 204 2.57 18.58 2.25
C ALA A 204 1.35 19.46 2.37
N VAL A 205 1.43 20.62 1.72
CA VAL A 205 0.31 21.53 1.43
C VAL A 205 0.38 21.97 -0.02
N THR A 206 -0.74 22.34 -0.60
CA THR A 206 -0.80 22.83 -1.99
C THR A 206 -0.08 24.17 -2.15
N ASN A 207 0.75 24.29 -3.18
CA ASN A 207 1.54 25.48 -3.48
C ASN A 207 1.46 25.82 -4.99
N HIS A 208 0.36 26.39 -5.44
CA HIS A 208 0.15 26.73 -6.85
C HIS A 208 1.08 27.84 -7.34
N VAL A 209 1.58 27.71 -8.58
CA VAL A 209 2.48 28.69 -9.21
C VAL A 209 1.73 29.62 -10.17
N ASP A 210 0.85 29.08 -11.00
CA ASP A 210 0.25 29.79 -12.13
C ASP A 210 -1.29 29.85 -12.09
N VAL A 211 -1.87 29.72 -10.88
CA VAL A 211 -3.32 29.84 -10.70
C VAL A 211 -3.68 31.29 -10.37
N PRO A 212 -4.57 31.93 -11.12
CA PRO A 212 -4.99 33.31 -10.83
C PRO A 212 -5.49 33.46 -9.38
N ASN A 213 -5.00 34.49 -8.69
CA ASN A 213 -5.25 34.76 -7.28
C ASN A 213 -4.64 33.79 -6.26
N CYS A 214 -3.80 32.82 -6.68
CA CYS A 214 -3.01 32.02 -5.78
C CYS A 214 -1.63 32.66 -5.57
N LYS A 215 -1.17 32.67 -4.31
CA LYS A 215 0.16 33.17 -3.94
C LYS A 215 1.10 31.97 -3.87
N HIS A 216 2.06 31.92 -4.78
CA HIS A 216 3.17 30.96 -4.67
C HIS A 216 4.08 31.35 -3.50
N VAL A 217 4.39 30.37 -2.66
CA VAL A 217 5.33 30.53 -1.54
C VAL A 217 6.68 29.93 -1.96
N PRO A 218 7.80 30.67 -1.81
CA PRO A 218 9.13 30.12 -2.06
C PRO A 218 9.43 28.91 -1.18
N VAL A 219 10.34 28.05 -1.64
CA VAL A 219 10.74 26.84 -0.89
C VAL A 219 11.27 27.24 0.48
N LEU A 220 10.63 26.77 1.54
CA LEU A 220 11.04 27.01 2.91
C LEU A 220 12.17 26.04 3.32
N GLU A 221 12.99 26.46 4.28
CA GLU A 221 14.07 25.63 4.81
C GLU A 221 13.55 24.29 5.35
N GLY A 222 14.17 23.20 4.90
CA GLY A 222 13.80 21.84 5.26
C GLY A 222 12.64 21.23 4.44
N MET A 223 12.10 21.97 3.48
CA MET A 223 11.00 21.54 2.60
C MET A 223 11.46 21.38 1.15
N LYS A 224 10.67 20.64 0.37
CA LYS A 224 10.85 20.47 -1.08
C LYS A 224 9.53 20.74 -1.80
N GLU A 225 9.62 21.22 -3.03
CA GLU A 225 8.49 21.30 -3.92
C GLU A 225 8.38 20.03 -4.76
N PHE A 226 7.16 19.49 -4.89
CA PHE A 226 6.83 18.34 -5.70
C PHE A 226 5.77 18.75 -6.72
N THR A 227 5.92 18.24 -7.95
CA THR A 227 5.02 18.56 -9.06
C THR A 227 4.28 17.29 -9.48
N TYR A 228 2.96 17.39 -9.59
CA TYR A 228 2.09 16.32 -10.07
C TYR A 228 1.50 16.74 -11.44
N PRO A 229 1.63 15.91 -12.47
CA PRO A 229 1.19 16.25 -13.82
C PRO A 229 -0.33 16.36 -13.91
N ALA A 230 -0.80 16.98 -14.98
CA ALA A 230 -2.22 16.99 -15.30
C ALA A 230 -2.78 15.58 -15.41
N ALA A 231 -3.87 15.29 -14.71
CA ALA A 231 -4.46 13.96 -14.66
C ALA A 231 -5.97 14.02 -14.39
N THR A 232 -6.64 12.90 -14.59
CA THR A 232 -8.00 12.68 -14.11
C THR A 232 -7.96 12.01 -12.74
N TRP A 233 -8.68 12.57 -11.78
CA TRP A 233 -8.73 12.12 -10.39
C TRP A 233 -10.13 11.65 -10.03
N ALA A 234 -10.23 10.47 -9.45
CA ALA A 234 -11.41 10.04 -8.70
C ALA A 234 -11.20 10.48 -7.25
N ILE A 235 -12.07 11.37 -6.77
CA ILE A 235 -11.99 12.03 -5.47
C ILE A 235 -13.11 11.48 -4.62
N PHE A 236 -12.77 10.84 -3.51
CA PHE A 236 -13.73 10.19 -2.61
C PHE A 236 -13.76 10.92 -1.28
N GLU A 237 -14.97 11.18 -0.77
CA GLU A 237 -15.13 11.64 0.60
C GLU A 237 -14.89 10.52 1.60
N ALA A 238 -14.07 10.80 2.60
CA ALA A 238 -13.81 9.91 3.73
C ALA A 238 -14.28 10.59 5.03
N ASN A 239 -15.48 10.23 5.46
CA ASN A 239 -16.11 10.80 6.65
C ASN A 239 -15.98 9.83 7.83
N GLY A 240 -15.46 10.29 8.97
CA GLY A 240 -15.27 9.51 10.19
C GLY A 240 -13.86 9.64 10.78
N GLU A 241 -13.60 8.82 11.79
CA GLU A 241 -12.32 8.82 12.50
C GLU A 241 -11.21 8.18 11.65
N LEU A 242 -9.99 8.72 11.76
CA LEU A 242 -8.79 8.16 11.16
C LEU A 242 -8.19 7.06 12.04
N PRO A 243 -7.61 6.01 11.45
CA PRO A 243 -7.41 5.78 10.01
C PRO A 243 -8.60 5.08 9.33
N ASP A 244 -9.65 4.71 10.05
CA ASP A 244 -10.73 3.83 9.56
C ASP A 244 -11.48 4.42 8.37
N ALA A 245 -11.69 5.74 8.38
CA ALA A 245 -12.41 6.43 7.31
C ALA A 245 -11.71 6.29 5.95
N THR A 246 -10.40 6.56 5.88
CA THR A 246 -9.62 6.42 4.64
C THR A 246 -9.45 4.96 4.23
N GLN A 247 -9.22 4.06 5.18
CA GLN A 247 -9.11 2.61 4.92
C GLN A 247 -10.40 2.04 4.31
N LYS A 248 -11.56 2.48 4.80
CA LYS A 248 -12.86 2.11 4.23
C LYS A 248 -12.99 2.55 2.79
N VAL A 249 -12.59 3.79 2.47
CA VAL A 249 -12.59 4.31 1.08
C VAL A 249 -11.72 3.43 0.18
N TYR A 250 -10.49 3.11 0.58
CA TYR A 250 -9.61 2.24 -0.21
C TYR A 250 -10.21 0.87 -0.45
N LYS A 251 -10.76 0.26 0.60
CA LYS A 251 -11.39 -1.05 0.50
C LYS A 251 -12.54 -1.04 -0.51
N GLN A 252 -13.43 -0.06 -0.42
CA GLN A 252 -14.56 0.09 -1.33
C GLN A 252 -14.11 0.47 -2.74
N PHE A 253 -13.13 1.36 -2.88
CA PHE A 253 -12.58 1.73 -4.18
C PHE A 253 -12.08 0.51 -4.94
N TYR A 254 -11.22 -0.31 -4.33
CA TYR A 254 -10.63 -1.47 -4.99
C TYR A 254 -11.59 -2.64 -5.16
N SER A 255 -12.51 -2.87 -4.23
CA SER A 255 -13.43 -4.01 -4.30
C SER A 255 -14.73 -3.73 -5.06
N GLU A 256 -15.20 -2.48 -5.07
CA GLU A 256 -16.53 -2.13 -5.57
C GLU A 256 -16.48 -1.12 -6.72
N TRP A 257 -15.75 -0.01 -6.57
CA TRP A 257 -15.78 1.09 -7.55
C TRP A 257 -14.92 0.81 -8.79
N LEU A 258 -13.64 0.53 -8.61
CA LEU A 258 -12.68 0.36 -9.72
C LEU A 258 -13.09 -0.76 -10.69
N PRO A 259 -13.53 -1.94 -10.22
CA PRO A 259 -13.96 -3.02 -11.12
C PRO A 259 -15.13 -2.64 -12.04
N ASN A 260 -16.01 -1.76 -11.58
CA ASN A 260 -17.25 -1.40 -12.26
C ASN A 260 -17.23 -0.02 -12.94
N SER A 261 -16.15 0.76 -12.75
CA SER A 261 -16.12 2.17 -13.15
C SER A 261 -15.80 2.43 -14.63
N GLY A 262 -15.24 1.47 -15.37
CA GLY A 262 -14.72 1.71 -16.72
C GLY A 262 -13.38 2.48 -16.72
N TYR A 263 -12.72 2.61 -15.56
CA TYR A 263 -11.42 3.23 -15.40
C TYR A 263 -10.36 2.22 -14.96
N GLU A 264 -9.10 2.59 -15.15
CA GLU A 264 -7.91 1.91 -14.65
C GLU A 264 -7.10 2.89 -13.79
N LEU A 265 -6.20 2.36 -12.95
CA LEU A 265 -5.30 3.20 -12.16
C LEU A 265 -4.28 3.88 -13.08
N ALA A 266 -4.08 5.18 -12.88
CA ALA A 266 -2.92 5.87 -13.43
C ALA A 266 -1.69 5.60 -12.57
N ASP A 267 -0.50 5.72 -13.15
CA ASP A 267 0.78 5.57 -12.44
C ASP A 267 1.17 6.88 -11.74
N LEU A 268 0.31 7.30 -10.80
CA LEU A 268 0.51 8.47 -9.96
C LEU A 268 0.25 8.11 -8.51
N PRO A 269 0.84 8.84 -7.54
CA PRO A 269 0.59 8.62 -6.13
C PRO A 269 -0.86 8.91 -5.77
N VAL A 270 -1.32 8.29 -4.70
CA VAL A 270 -2.58 8.66 -4.08
C VAL A 270 -2.35 9.80 -3.09
N ILE A 271 -3.29 10.73 -3.02
CA ILE A 271 -3.24 11.89 -2.15
C ILE A 271 -4.40 11.80 -1.15
N GLU A 272 -4.07 11.83 0.11
CA GLU A 272 -5.03 11.95 1.21
C GLU A 272 -5.07 13.41 1.66
N CYS A 273 -6.23 14.03 1.61
CA CYS A 273 -6.44 15.42 1.99
C CYS A 273 -7.13 15.50 3.35
N TYR A 274 -6.41 15.97 4.36
CA TYR A 274 -6.88 16.10 5.75
C TYR A 274 -7.33 17.54 5.99
N MET A 275 -8.62 17.84 5.76
CA MET A 275 -9.16 19.21 5.75
C MET A 275 -9.67 19.67 7.11
N GLN A 276 -10.59 18.93 7.70
CA GLN A 276 -11.24 19.25 8.97
C GLN A 276 -11.46 17.98 9.78
N GLU A 277 -11.82 18.16 11.04
CA GLU A 277 -12.15 17.03 11.91
C GLU A 277 -13.26 16.17 11.27
N ASN A 278 -12.96 14.87 11.08
CA ASN A 278 -13.86 13.89 10.47
C ASN A 278 -14.26 14.11 9.00
N HIS A 279 -13.57 15.00 8.28
CA HIS A 279 -13.79 15.21 6.85
C HIS A 279 -12.47 15.20 6.08
N GLN A 280 -12.28 14.20 5.26
CA GLN A 280 -11.10 13.99 4.44
C GLN A 280 -11.50 13.64 3.01
N GLU A 281 -10.59 13.85 2.07
CA GLU A 281 -10.72 13.35 0.70
C GLU A 281 -9.58 12.38 0.38
N VAL A 282 -9.89 11.37 -0.43
CA VAL A 282 -8.90 10.47 -1.02
C VAL A 282 -8.91 10.65 -2.52
N TRP A 283 -7.81 11.13 -3.07
CA TRP A 283 -7.63 11.40 -4.48
C TRP A 283 -6.83 10.27 -5.13
N ILE A 284 -7.43 9.57 -6.08
CA ILE A 284 -6.83 8.46 -6.80
C ILE A 284 -6.81 8.80 -8.28
N ALA A 285 -5.62 8.83 -8.86
CA ALA A 285 -5.45 9.11 -10.28
C ALA A 285 -5.93 7.92 -11.12
N ILE A 286 -6.72 8.22 -12.15
CA ILE A 286 -7.36 7.22 -13.02
C ILE A 286 -7.21 7.58 -14.49
N ILE A 287 -7.23 6.56 -15.34
CA ILE A 287 -7.31 6.68 -16.80
C ILE A 287 -8.52 5.92 -17.32
N LYS A 288 -9.12 6.41 -18.39
CA LYS A 288 -10.25 5.74 -19.01
C LYS A 288 -9.76 4.49 -19.75
N LYS A 289 -10.47 3.37 -19.57
CA LYS A 289 -10.23 2.10 -20.33
C LYS A 289 -10.40 2.27 -21.79
#